data_ed58a8f3ab9328c7183ccc69b5be7a42
#
_entry.id   ed58a8f3ab9328c7183ccc69b5be7a42
#
_cell.length_a   1.000
_cell.length_b   1.000
_cell.length_c   1.000
_cell.angle_alpha   90.00
_cell.angle_beta   90.00
_cell.angle_gamma   90.00
#
_symmetry.space_group_name_H-M   'P 1'
#
loop_
_entity.id
_entity.type
_entity.pdbx_description
1 polymer ?
#
loop_
_entity_poly.entity_id
_entity_poly.type
_entity_poly.pdbx_seq_one_letter_code
_entity_poly.pdbx_strand_id
1 'polypeptide(L)'
;MRPNLILSRLFATVLAMLATVGYVSAEPYSKIRFVPIPSDILPSSEVRKLYQDSDGYIWIPTYNGLARYDGYGVVTYGMHDVSGVAFNSFVNVVAEDRDKVIWIGTERGLFRLDKKTGMISTTGCEQVGDCNISVIICDTGNGIWVGSDKGLFRKNASEHDFRPVTMRNADGKPVTDITSVVKDANCSPVSYT
;
A
#
# COMPACT_ATOMS: atom_id res chain seq x y z
N MET A 1 -32.51 -69.78 -17.36
CA MET A 1 -31.98 -68.70 -16.47
C MET A 1 -31.04 -67.85 -17.28
N ARG A 2 -31.29 -66.55 -17.39
CA ARG A 2 -30.49 -65.65 -18.25
C ARG A 2 -29.57 -64.79 -17.39
N PRO A 3 -28.38 -65.25 -17.03
CA PRO A 3 -27.48 -64.51 -16.12
C PRO A 3 -26.84 -63.28 -16.79
N ASN A 4 -26.88 -63.14 -18.11
CA ASN A 4 -26.20 -62.10 -18.84
C ASN A 4 -26.85 -60.73 -18.84
N LEU A 5 -28.13 -60.66 -18.45
CA LEU A 5 -28.89 -59.41 -18.49
C LEU A 5 -28.59 -58.50 -17.27
N ILE A 6 -28.27 -59.09 -16.14
CA ILE A 6 -27.91 -58.34 -14.92
C ILE A 6 -26.51 -57.79 -15.05
N LEU A 7 -25.59 -58.59 -15.60
CA LEU A 7 -24.19 -58.17 -15.78
C LEU A 7 -24.09 -57.05 -16.79
N SER A 8 -24.87 -57.09 -17.91
CA SER A 8 -24.88 -56.03 -18.91
C SER A 8 -25.48 -54.71 -18.39
N ARG A 9 -26.49 -54.80 -17.52
CA ARG A 9 -27.08 -53.61 -16.85
C ARG A 9 -26.13 -52.97 -15.84
N LEU A 10 -25.42 -53.79 -15.06
CA LEU A 10 -24.35 -53.30 -14.16
C LEU A 10 -23.22 -52.65 -14.93
N PHE A 11 -22.79 -53.20 -16.03
CA PHE A 11 -21.76 -52.64 -16.86
C PHE A 11 -22.21 -51.30 -17.50
N ALA A 12 -23.43 -51.18 -17.95
CA ALA A 12 -24.01 -49.98 -18.50
C ALA A 12 -24.14 -48.85 -17.44
N THR A 13 -24.52 -49.17 -16.19
CA THR A 13 -24.60 -48.18 -15.10
C THR A 13 -23.20 -47.74 -14.67
N VAL A 14 -22.20 -48.59 -14.58
CA VAL A 14 -20.84 -48.19 -14.26
C VAL A 14 -20.22 -47.35 -15.40
N LEU A 15 -20.51 -47.69 -16.65
CA LEU A 15 -20.06 -46.86 -17.79
C LEU A 15 -20.73 -45.48 -17.83
N ALA A 16 -22.03 -45.42 -17.47
CA ALA A 16 -22.74 -44.16 -17.35
C ALA A 16 -22.24 -43.31 -16.19
N MET A 17 -21.87 -43.91 -15.05
CA MET A 17 -21.23 -43.22 -13.94
C MET A 17 -19.83 -42.69 -14.28
N LEU A 18 -19.05 -43.45 -15.05
CA LEU A 18 -17.74 -43.00 -15.52
C LEU A 18 -17.84 -41.86 -16.53
N ALA A 19 -18.92 -41.78 -17.29
CA ALA A 19 -19.17 -40.70 -18.27
C ALA A 19 -19.62 -39.39 -17.60
N THR A 20 -20.06 -39.44 -16.31
CA THR A 20 -20.43 -38.25 -15.52
C THR A 20 -19.28 -37.69 -14.69
N VAL A 21 -18.09 -38.31 -14.72
CA VAL A 21 -16.88 -37.63 -14.23
C VAL A 21 -16.63 -36.47 -15.20
N GLY A 22 -17.25 -35.36 -14.87
CA GLY A 22 -17.13 -34.13 -15.63
C GLY A 22 -15.67 -33.84 -15.90
N TYR A 23 -15.37 -33.56 -17.15
CA TYR A 23 -14.12 -32.93 -17.52
C TYR A 23 -14.01 -31.68 -16.68
N VAL A 24 -13.17 -31.69 -15.66
CA VAL A 24 -12.67 -30.48 -15.04
C VAL A 24 -11.85 -29.82 -16.12
N SER A 25 -12.50 -28.97 -16.90
CA SER A 25 -11.80 -28.01 -17.74
C SER A 25 -10.99 -27.16 -16.79
N ALA A 26 -9.70 -27.45 -16.66
CA ALA A 26 -8.78 -26.46 -16.15
C ALA A 26 -8.92 -25.27 -17.10
N GLU A 27 -9.54 -24.20 -16.61
CA GLU A 27 -9.56 -22.92 -17.33
C GLU A 27 -8.12 -22.64 -17.74
N PRO A 28 -7.83 -22.42 -19.01
CA PRO A 28 -6.48 -22.09 -19.42
C PRO A 28 -6.10 -20.85 -18.64
N TYR A 29 -4.99 -20.89 -17.90
CA TYR A 29 -4.43 -19.74 -17.21
C TYR A 29 -4.63 -18.53 -18.08
N SER A 30 -5.45 -17.58 -17.63
CA SER A 30 -5.66 -16.33 -18.36
C SER A 30 -4.27 -15.77 -18.62
N LYS A 31 -3.92 -15.61 -19.89
CA LYS A 31 -2.58 -15.12 -20.24
C LYS A 31 -2.39 -13.79 -19.54
N ILE A 32 -1.54 -13.77 -18.52
CA ILE A 32 -1.18 -12.55 -17.82
C ILE A 32 -0.61 -11.61 -18.87
N ARG A 33 -1.32 -10.52 -19.11
CA ARG A 33 -0.88 -9.48 -20.03
C ARG A 33 -0.22 -8.37 -19.23
N PHE A 34 1.06 -8.17 -19.45
CA PHE A 34 1.77 -7.02 -18.93
C PHE A 34 1.48 -5.81 -19.84
N VAL A 35 0.93 -4.76 -19.26
CA VAL A 35 0.76 -3.48 -19.92
C VAL A 35 1.78 -2.54 -19.31
N PRO A 36 2.79 -2.10 -20.05
CA PRO A 36 3.78 -1.18 -19.50
C PRO A 36 3.15 0.21 -19.30
N ILE A 37 3.47 0.82 -18.16
CA ILE A 37 3.25 2.27 -17.98
C ILE A 37 4.46 2.96 -18.61
N PRO A 38 4.28 3.85 -19.60
CA PRO A 38 5.38 4.55 -20.22
C PRO A 38 6.19 5.35 -19.19
N SER A 39 7.50 5.24 -19.23
CA SER A 39 8.38 5.89 -18.24
C SER A 39 8.43 7.42 -18.38
N ASP A 40 8.10 7.95 -19.55
CA ASP A 40 8.07 9.38 -19.86
C ASP A 40 6.88 10.13 -19.22
N ILE A 41 5.85 9.39 -18.75
CA ILE A 41 4.72 9.97 -18.02
C ILE A 41 4.88 9.91 -16.49
N LEU A 42 5.93 9.25 -16.00
CA LEU A 42 6.25 9.21 -14.58
C LEU A 42 7.24 10.33 -14.22
N PRO A 43 7.19 10.87 -12.99
CA PRO A 43 8.18 11.87 -12.54
C PRO A 43 9.63 11.35 -12.56
N SER A 44 9.80 10.04 -12.39
CA SER A 44 11.06 9.32 -12.52
C SER A 44 10.79 7.85 -12.82
N SER A 45 11.71 7.21 -13.53
CA SER A 45 11.68 5.76 -13.78
C SER A 45 12.08 4.92 -12.56
N GLU A 46 12.64 5.55 -11.53
CA GLU A 46 13.02 4.86 -10.30
C GLU A 46 11.82 4.77 -9.34
N VAL A 47 11.19 3.59 -9.31
CA VAL A 47 10.02 3.27 -8.48
C VAL A 47 10.44 2.31 -7.38
N ARG A 48 10.10 2.63 -6.11
CA ARG A 48 10.46 1.77 -4.96
C ARG A 48 9.32 0.94 -4.42
N LYS A 49 8.14 1.52 -4.34
CA LYS A 49 6.95 0.88 -3.79
C LYS A 49 5.73 1.21 -4.63
N LEU A 50 4.71 0.39 -4.52
CA LEU A 50 3.39 0.69 -5.04
C LEU A 50 2.40 0.62 -3.87
N TYR A 51 1.41 1.50 -3.89
CA TYR A 51 0.34 1.50 -2.92
C TYR A 51 -1.00 1.61 -3.65
N GLN A 52 -1.95 0.73 -3.37
CA GLN A 52 -3.31 0.84 -3.87
C GLN A 52 -4.20 1.43 -2.78
N ASP A 53 -4.86 2.54 -3.10
CA ASP A 53 -5.80 3.16 -2.18
C ASP A 53 -7.19 2.48 -2.21
N SER A 54 -8.07 2.92 -1.33
CA SER A 54 -9.41 2.35 -1.18
C SER A 54 -10.36 2.66 -2.35
N ASP A 55 -10.01 3.59 -3.23
CA ASP A 55 -10.75 3.89 -4.45
C ASP A 55 -10.21 3.11 -5.67
N GLY A 56 -9.14 2.32 -5.47
CA GLY A 56 -8.51 1.48 -6.49
C GLY A 56 -7.40 2.16 -7.28
N TYR A 57 -7.06 3.41 -7.00
CA TYR A 57 -5.92 4.09 -7.61
C TYR A 57 -4.60 3.48 -7.16
N ILE A 58 -3.65 3.39 -8.09
CA ILE A 58 -2.28 2.96 -7.78
C ILE A 58 -1.40 4.18 -7.63
N TRP A 59 -0.86 4.36 -6.44
CA TRP A 59 0.12 5.38 -6.12
C TRP A 59 1.52 4.85 -6.37
N ILE A 60 2.33 5.62 -7.06
CA ILE A 60 3.67 5.25 -7.55
C ILE A 60 4.68 6.26 -7.00
N PRO A 61 5.25 6.00 -5.81
CA PRO A 61 6.36 6.76 -5.27
C PRO A 61 7.59 6.64 -6.18
N THR A 62 8.17 7.78 -6.55
CA THR A 62 9.36 7.83 -7.40
C THR A 62 10.47 8.66 -6.78
N TYR A 63 11.66 8.60 -7.37
CA TYR A 63 12.80 9.42 -6.97
C TYR A 63 12.51 10.93 -7.04
N ASN A 64 11.61 11.37 -7.89
CA ASN A 64 11.39 12.80 -8.17
C ASN A 64 9.91 13.18 -8.11
N GLY A 65 9.22 12.73 -7.06
CA GLY A 65 7.81 13.03 -6.83
C GLY A 65 6.93 11.79 -6.81
N LEU A 66 5.63 12.01 -6.90
CA LEU A 66 4.59 10.99 -6.77
C LEU A 66 3.72 10.95 -8.03
N ALA A 67 3.38 9.76 -8.49
CA ALA A 67 2.38 9.57 -9.52
C ALA A 67 1.18 8.79 -9.01
N ARG A 68 0.00 9.01 -9.60
CA ARG A 68 -1.22 8.25 -9.38
C ARG A 68 -1.74 7.71 -10.72
N TYR A 69 -1.93 6.41 -10.80
CA TYR A 69 -2.48 5.73 -11.97
C TYR A 69 -3.90 5.25 -11.69
N ASP A 70 -4.82 5.51 -12.60
CA ASP A 70 -6.25 5.17 -12.49
C ASP A 70 -6.68 4.02 -13.41
N GLY A 71 -5.73 3.36 -14.07
CA GLY A 71 -5.99 2.33 -15.07
C GLY A 71 -5.98 2.85 -16.52
N TYR A 72 -6.07 4.16 -16.73
CA TYR A 72 -6.10 4.81 -18.04
C TYR A 72 -5.00 5.85 -18.22
N GLY A 73 -4.77 6.65 -17.19
CA GLY A 73 -3.81 7.75 -17.23
C GLY A 73 -3.03 7.91 -15.94
N VAL A 74 -2.05 8.78 -15.97
CA VAL A 74 -1.19 9.12 -14.82
C VAL A 74 -1.35 10.60 -14.50
N VAL A 75 -1.57 10.89 -13.22
CA VAL A 75 -1.50 12.24 -12.64
C VAL A 75 -0.24 12.33 -11.79
N THR A 76 0.55 13.37 -11.96
CA THR A 76 1.81 13.58 -11.23
C THR A 76 1.67 14.67 -10.18
N TYR A 77 2.34 14.51 -9.05
CA TYR A 77 2.38 15.44 -7.92
C TYR A 77 3.84 15.72 -7.55
N GLY A 78 4.16 16.95 -7.21
CA GLY A 78 5.51 17.34 -6.76
C GLY A 78 6.05 18.57 -7.45
N MET A 79 6.91 18.43 -8.47
CA MET A 79 7.75 19.51 -9.01
C MET A 79 7.02 20.77 -9.54
N HIS A 80 5.77 20.65 -9.96
CA HIS A 80 4.99 21.75 -10.56
C HIS A 80 3.53 21.76 -10.08
N ASP A 81 3.32 21.35 -8.83
CA ASP A 81 1.99 21.29 -8.27
C ASP A 81 1.39 22.68 -8.06
N VAL A 82 0.13 22.84 -8.42
CA VAL A 82 -0.66 24.07 -8.23
C VAL A 82 -0.89 24.42 -6.75
N SER A 83 -0.61 23.49 -5.83
CA SER A 83 -0.74 23.71 -4.38
C SER A 83 0.33 24.63 -3.78
N GLY A 84 1.39 24.94 -4.53
CA GLY A 84 2.53 25.73 -4.05
C GLY A 84 3.45 24.99 -3.07
N VAL A 85 3.13 23.76 -2.71
CA VAL A 85 3.96 22.89 -1.88
C VAL A 85 4.70 21.92 -2.79
N ALA A 86 5.87 22.35 -3.28
CA ALA A 86 6.72 21.46 -4.08
C ALA A 86 7.50 20.51 -3.16
N PHE A 87 7.31 19.22 -3.35
CA PHE A 87 8.24 18.23 -2.81
C PHE A 87 9.07 17.64 -3.95
N ASN A 88 10.16 18.34 -4.30
CA ASN A 88 11.19 17.82 -5.22
C ASN A 88 12.06 16.85 -4.45
N SER A 89 11.50 15.80 -3.91
CA SER A 89 12.25 14.87 -3.12
C SER A 89 11.77 13.46 -3.34
N PHE A 90 12.62 12.57 -3.00
CA PHE A 90 12.39 11.14 -3.00
C PHE A 90 11.15 10.81 -2.17
N VAL A 91 10.14 10.24 -2.80
CA VAL A 91 8.98 9.69 -2.10
C VAL A 91 9.26 8.24 -1.73
N ASN A 92 9.35 7.96 -0.44
CA ASN A 92 9.67 6.62 0.07
C ASN A 92 8.43 5.76 0.28
N VAL A 93 7.36 6.38 0.77
CA VAL A 93 6.18 5.65 1.22
C VAL A 93 4.91 6.49 1.08
N VAL A 94 3.82 5.80 0.79
CA VAL A 94 2.46 6.38 0.74
C VAL A 94 1.53 5.48 1.54
N ALA A 95 0.60 6.09 2.26
CA ALA A 95 -0.50 5.41 2.96
C ALA A 95 -1.77 6.25 2.91
N GLU A 96 -2.93 5.61 2.97
CA GLU A 96 -4.23 6.26 3.07
C GLU A 96 -4.82 6.06 4.47
N ASP A 97 -5.37 7.13 5.04
CA ASP A 97 -6.14 7.03 6.26
C ASP A 97 -7.65 6.80 5.99
N ARG A 98 -8.44 6.68 7.05
CA ARG A 98 -9.89 6.46 6.93
C ARG A 98 -10.66 7.65 6.38
N ASP A 99 -10.09 8.83 6.48
CA ASP A 99 -10.68 10.07 5.96
C ASP A 99 -10.33 10.29 4.48
N LYS A 100 -9.71 9.27 3.86
CA LYS A 100 -9.27 9.29 2.45
C LYS A 100 -8.15 10.30 2.18
N VAL A 101 -7.43 10.71 3.19
CA VAL A 101 -6.24 11.53 3.05
C VAL A 101 -5.05 10.63 2.72
N ILE A 102 -4.30 11.01 1.72
CA ILE A 102 -3.05 10.33 1.37
C ILE A 102 -1.89 10.99 2.11
N TRP A 103 -1.20 10.19 2.91
CA TRP A 103 0.01 10.57 3.62
C TRP A 103 1.22 10.19 2.78
N ILE A 104 2.13 11.13 2.58
CA ILE A 104 3.28 11.01 1.69
C ILE A 104 4.54 11.22 2.51
N GLY A 105 5.33 10.16 2.68
CA GLY A 105 6.61 10.20 3.35
C GLY A 105 7.75 10.36 2.36
N THR A 106 8.58 11.37 2.57
CA THR A 106 9.71 11.72 1.72
C THR A 106 11.03 11.74 2.49
N GLU A 107 12.15 11.97 1.81
CA GLU A 107 13.44 12.23 2.46
C GLU A 107 13.44 13.52 3.29
N ARG A 108 12.51 14.44 3.03
CA ARG A 108 12.46 15.79 3.61
C ARG A 108 11.18 16.07 4.40
N GLY A 109 10.57 15.03 4.92
CA GLY A 109 9.43 15.15 5.80
C GLY A 109 8.15 14.50 5.31
N LEU A 110 7.08 14.80 6.02
CA LEU A 110 5.75 14.26 5.84
C LEU A 110 4.83 15.27 5.20
N PHE A 111 4.07 14.83 4.20
CA PHE A 111 3.04 15.62 3.53
C PHE A 111 1.71 14.88 3.57
N ARG A 112 0.64 15.65 3.44
CA ARG A 112 -0.71 15.12 3.26
C ARG A 112 -1.32 15.64 1.96
N LEU A 113 -2.04 14.78 1.26
CA LEU A 113 -2.75 15.12 0.03
C LEU A 113 -4.24 14.81 0.23
N ASP A 114 -5.08 15.81 0.03
CA ASP A 114 -6.51 15.65 -0.05
C ASP A 114 -6.88 15.18 -1.46
N LYS A 115 -7.40 13.97 -1.58
CA LYS A 115 -7.76 13.37 -2.89
C LYS A 115 -8.86 14.11 -3.63
N LYS A 116 -9.74 14.82 -2.92
CA LYS A 116 -10.88 15.52 -3.51
C LYS A 116 -10.45 16.82 -4.18
N THR A 117 -9.55 17.53 -3.54
CA THR A 117 -9.08 18.84 -4.01
C THR A 117 -7.77 18.73 -4.81
N GLY A 118 -7.02 17.66 -4.62
CA GLY A 118 -5.65 17.49 -5.12
C GLY A 118 -4.63 18.33 -4.36
N MET A 119 -5.03 19.01 -3.30
CA MET A 119 -4.15 19.91 -2.55
C MET A 119 -3.21 19.15 -1.63
N ILE A 120 -1.94 19.51 -1.71
CA ILE A 120 -0.89 19.01 -0.81
C ILE A 120 -0.62 20.06 0.26
N SER A 121 -0.40 19.63 1.48
CA SER A 121 -0.05 20.48 2.61
C SER A 121 0.84 19.79 3.62
N THR A 122 1.51 20.57 4.46
CA THR A 122 2.27 20.11 5.63
C THR A 122 1.52 20.33 6.94
N THR A 123 0.28 20.83 6.87
CA THR A 123 -0.54 21.12 8.05
C THR A 123 -0.72 19.88 8.93
N GLY A 124 -0.37 19.98 10.20
CA GLY A 124 -0.38 18.90 11.17
C GLY A 124 0.84 17.97 11.07
N CYS A 125 1.82 18.31 10.22
CA CYS A 125 3.06 17.54 10.07
C CYS A 125 4.29 18.25 10.67
N GLU A 126 4.12 19.43 11.24
CA GLU A 126 5.18 20.34 11.67
C GLU A 126 6.09 19.70 12.74
N GLN A 127 5.52 18.86 13.60
CA GLN A 127 6.26 18.17 14.66
C GLN A 127 7.18 17.05 14.11
N VAL A 128 6.86 16.50 12.96
CA VAL A 128 7.70 15.51 12.27
C VAL A 128 8.93 16.19 11.68
N GLY A 129 8.73 17.38 11.10
CA GLY A 129 9.80 18.24 10.59
C GLY A 129 10.52 17.68 9.37
N ASP A 130 11.69 18.24 9.09
CA ASP A 130 12.56 17.80 7.99
C ASP A 130 13.34 16.55 8.43
N CYS A 131 12.86 15.39 8.03
CA CYS A 131 13.47 14.08 8.31
C CYS A 131 13.13 13.07 7.21
N ASN A 132 13.90 12.01 7.12
CA ASN A 132 13.70 10.95 6.15
C ASN A 132 12.63 9.97 6.66
N ILE A 133 11.45 9.98 6.04
CA ILE A 133 10.33 9.09 6.40
C ILE A 133 10.50 7.75 5.68
N SER A 134 10.59 6.69 6.45
CA SER A 134 10.77 5.32 5.94
C SER A 134 9.48 4.50 5.92
N VAL A 135 8.57 4.78 6.84
CA VAL A 135 7.33 4.01 7.01
C VAL A 135 6.18 4.86 7.53
N ILE A 136 4.99 4.61 6.99
CA ILE A 136 3.72 5.17 7.48
C ILE A 136 2.73 4.01 7.64
N ILE A 137 2.06 3.95 8.80
CA ILE A 137 0.97 3.00 9.06
C ILE A 137 -0.24 3.76 9.56
N CYS A 138 -1.39 3.52 8.91
CA CYS A 138 -2.69 3.96 9.37
C CYS A 138 -3.38 2.80 10.10
N ASP A 139 -3.73 2.98 11.37
CA ASP A 139 -4.36 1.94 12.17
C ASP A 139 -5.90 1.92 12.02
N THR A 140 -6.53 0.89 12.57
CA THR A 140 -7.98 0.72 12.50
C THR A 140 -8.76 1.76 13.30
N GLY A 141 -8.12 2.47 14.20
CA GLY A 141 -8.67 3.58 14.98
C GLY A 141 -8.46 4.96 14.33
N ASN A 142 -7.99 5.01 13.08
CA ASN A 142 -7.54 6.23 12.40
C ASN A 142 -6.34 6.90 13.06
N GLY A 143 -5.57 6.16 13.84
CA GLY A 143 -4.26 6.58 14.31
C GLY A 143 -3.22 6.41 13.20
N ILE A 144 -2.25 7.31 13.16
CA ILE A 144 -1.20 7.33 12.16
C ILE A 144 0.15 7.23 12.87
N TRP A 145 0.96 6.28 12.39
CA TRP A 145 2.31 6.07 12.87
C TRP A 145 3.30 6.37 11.77
N VAL A 146 4.32 7.13 12.09
CA VAL A 146 5.35 7.56 11.15
C VAL A 146 6.72 7.23 11.71
N GLY A 147 7.46 6.39 11.01
CA GLY A 147 8.86 6.07 11.34
C GLY A 147 9.81 6.84 10.43
N SER A 148 10.88 7.37 11.05
CA SER A 148 11.88 8.19 10.38
C SER A 148 13.28 7.97 10.97
N ASP A 149 14.28 8.62 10.39
CA ASP A 149 15.65 8.71 10.91
C ASP A 149 15.77 9.52 12.23
N LYS A 150 14.69 10.23 12.62
CA LYS A 150 14.61 10.96 13.90
C LYS A 150 13.76 10.27 14.96
N GLY A 151 13.21 9.11 14.66
CA GLY A 151 12.40 8.33 15.58
C GLY A 151 11.01 8.01 15.08
N LEU A 152 10.17 7.57 16.01
CA LEU A 152 8.80 7.21 15.79
C LEU A 152 7.88 8.34 16.23
N PHE A 153 6.91 8.67 15.40
CA PHE A 153 5.87 9.64 15.70
C PHE A 153 4.49 8.98 15.62
N ARG A 154 3.56 9.49 16.40
CA ARG A 154 2.17 9.03 16.41
C ARG A 154 1.22 10.23 16.43
N LYS A 155 0.11 10.07 15.71
CA LYS A 155 -1.05 10.95 15.75
C LYS A 155 -2.30 10.10 15.96
N ASN A 156 -3.11 10.39 16.97
CA ASN A 156 -4.41 9.75 17.14
C ASN A 156 -5.47 10.46 16.28
N ALA A 157 -6.60 9.79 16.03
CA ALA A 157 -7.69 10.35 15.23
C ALA A 157 -8.20 11.71 15.71
N SER A 158 -8.24 11.92 17.05
CA SER A 158 -8.72 13.17 17.68
C SER A 158 -7.65 14.25 17.81
N GLU A 159 -6.39 13.95 17.47
CA GLU A 159 -5.28 14.90 17.59
C GLU A 159 -5.05 15.61 16.27
N HIS A 160 -4.61 16.88 16.35
CA HIS A 160 -4.22 17.64 15.17
C HIS A 160 -2.78 17.31 14.76
N ASP A 161 -1.89 17.20 15.75
CA ASP A 161 -0.45 17.12 15.54
C ASP A 161 0.11 15.74 15.89
N PHE A 162 1.24 15.41 15.27
CA PHE A 162 2.03 14.25 15.63
C PHE A 162 2.79 14.47 16.94
N ARG A 163 2.96 13.40 17.72
CA ARG A 163 3.77 13.40 18.93
C ARG A 163 4.90 12.38 18.81
N PRO A 164 6.11 12.71 19.27
CA PRO A 164 7.20 11.74 19.30
C PRO A 164 6.89 10.62 20.31
N VAL A 165 7.20 9.40 19.92
CA VAL A 165 7.10 8.22 20.77
C VAL A 165 8.51 7.83 21.19
N THR A 166 8.81 7.94 22.50
CA THR A 166 10.12 7.58 23.03
C THR A 166 10.26 6.06 23.03
N MET A 167 11.18 5.57 22.24
CA MET A 167 11.57 4.16 22.22
C MET A 167 12.99 4.00 22.75
N ARG A 168 13.23 2.90 23.47
CA ARG A 168 14.54 2.54 23.99
C ARG A 168 14.86 1.11 23.62
N ASN A 169 16.11 0.86 23.25
CA ASN A 169 16.61 -0.49 23.03
C ASN A 169 16.83 -1.23 24.38
N ALA A 170 17.28 -2.47 24.32
CA ALA A 170 17.56 -3.29 25.50
C ALA A 170 18.59 -2.66 26.46
N ASP A 171 19.50 -1.84 25.94
CA ASP A 171 20.50 -1.11 26.69
C ASP A 171 20.00 0.22 27.28
N GLY A 172 18.72 0.54 27.08
CA GLY A 172 18.11 1.80 27.54
C GLY A 172 18.42 3.01 26.67
N LYS A 173 19.15 2.86 25.56
CA LYS A 173 19.46 3.96 24.64
C LYS A 173 18.24 4.31 23.77
N PRO A 174 18.03 5.59 23.43
CA PRO A 174 16.96 5.98 22.54
C PRO A 174 17.16 5.36 21.14
N VAL A 175 16.07 4.89 20.56
CA VAL A 175 16.01 4.42 19.16
C VAL A 175 15.53 5.57 18.32
N THR A 176 16.35 6.02 17.37
CA THR A 176 16.05 7.16 16.50
C THR A 176 15.83 6.77 15.05
N ASP A 177 16.49 5.74 14.57
CA ASP A 177 16.35 5.31 13.17
C ASP A 177 15.32 4.19 13.07
N ILE A 178 14.15 4.48 12.50
CA ILE A 178 13.04 3.56 12.33
C ILE A 178 12.88 3.22 10.86
N THR A 179 13.33 2.05 10.46
CA THR A 179 13.28 1.59 9.07
C THR A 179 12.00 0.83 8.75
N SER A 180 11.39 0.19 9.73
CA SER A 180 10.12 -0.52 9.56
C SER A 180 9.29 -0.53 10.84
N VAL A 181 7.99 -0.60 10.68
CA VAL A 181 7.01 -0.80 11.75
C VAL A 181 6.04 -1.87 11.29
N VAL A 182 5.76 -2.83 12.15
CA VAL A 182 4.79 -3.89 11.87
C VAL A 182 3.65 -3.80 12.87
N LYS A 183 2.45 -4.02 12.41
CA LYS A 183 1.26 -4.08 13.23
C LYS A 183 1.01 -5.52 13.64
N ASP A 184 0.88 -5.78 14.94
CA ASP A 184 0.49 -7.10 15.42
C ASP A 184 -1.03 -7.35 15.25
N ALA A 185 -1.46 -8.58 15.56
CA ALA A 185 -2.88 -8.96 15.46
C ALA A 185 -3.79 -8.16 16.43
N ASN A 186 -3.22 -7.60 17.50
CA ASN A 186 -3.92 -6.79 18.50
C ASN A 186 -3.90 -5.29 18.18
N CYS A 187 -3.46 -4.91 16.98
CA CYS A 187 -3.36 -3.54 16.50
C CYS A 187 -2.35 -2.66 17.26
N SER A 188 -1.42 -3.25 18.01
CA SER A 188 -0.30 -2.54 18.58
C SER A 188 0.87 -2.55 17.59
N PRO A 189 1.43 -1.40 17.22
CA PRO A 189 2.58 -1.37 16.34
C PRO A 189 3.82 -1.89 17.06
N VAL A 190 4.54 -2.78 16.40
CA VAL A 190 5.85 -3.27 16.83
C VAL A 190 6.89 -2.70 15.87
N SER A 191 7.88 -2.00 16.40
CA SER A 191 8.96 -1.41 15.60
C SER A 191 10.16 -2.34 15.58
N TYR A 192 10.79 -2.42 14.40
CA TYR A 192 12.09 -3.07 14.20
C TYR A 192 13.06 -2.05 13.61
N THR A 193 14.25 -2.04 14.13
CA THR A 193 15.40 -1.23 13.64
C THR A 193 16.34 -2.09 12.83
#